data_a1bae2e1987ad3cb25c55abdc35de85d
#
_entry.id   a1bae2e1987ad3cb25c55abdc35de85d
#
_cell.length_a   1.000
_cell.length_b   1.000
_cell.length_c   1.000
_cell.angle_alpha   90.00
_cell.angle_beta   90.00
_cell.angle_gamma   90.00
#
_symmetry.space_group_name_H-M   'P 1'
#
loop_
_entity.id
_entity.type
_entity.pdbx_description
1 polymer ?
#
loop_
_entity_poly.entity_id
_entity_poly.type
_entity_poly.pdbx_seq_one_letter_code
_entity_poly.pdbx_strand_id
1 'polypeptide(L)'
;MSNGVAVTGMGVVSPVGIGVPAMWSGIVAGESGVTPVASIDVSDLPSRIAGQVLDFDGDAALGSRTTRRTDRYVQMALVAAREALADSGLAPDEALSPQIGCFMGSGIGGIATLSTQYDVLA
;
A
#
# COMPACT_ATOMS: atom_id res chain seq x y z
N MET A 1 14.49 -31.49 -12.81
CA MET A 1 15.02 -30.35 -12.06
C MET A 1 13.84 -29.52 -11.62
N SER A 2 13.60 -29.34 -10.33
CA SER A 2 12.54 -28.46 -9.84
C SER A 2 12.98 -27.01 -10.06
N ASN A 3 12.19 -26.24 -10.81
CA ASN A 3 12.42 -24.80 -10.94
C ASN A 3 12.00 -24.15 -9.60
N GLY A 4 12.99 -23.85 -8.75
CA GLY A 4 12.75 -23.10 -7.53
C GLY A 4 12.38 -21.65 -7.86
N VAL A 5 11.51 -21.06 -7.06
CA VAL A 5 11.19 -19.62 -7.09
C VAL A 5 11.80 -18.98 -5.85
N ALA A 6 12.45 -17.85 -6.03
CA ALA A 6 13.06 -17.09 -4.94
C ALA A 6 12.35 -15.74 -4.78
N VAL A 7 12.09 -15.35 -3.53
CA VAL A 7 11.71 -13.97 -3.19
C VAL A 7 13.00 -13.18 -3.05
N THR A 8 13.21 -12.20 -3.91
CA THR A 8 14.46 -11.42 -3.97
C THR A 8 14.36 -10.06 -3.30
N GLY A 9 13.16 -9.56 -3.06
CA GLY A 9 12.95 -8.30 -2.36
C GLY A 9 11.54 -8.18 -1.82
N MET A 10 11.39 -7.43 -0.75
CA MET A 10 10.13 -7.18 -0.07
C MET A 10 9.92 -5.69 0.16
N GLY A 11 8.66 -5.27 0.16
CA GLY A 11 8.26 -3.92 0.54
C GLY A 11 6.85 -3.91 1.08
N VAL A 12 6.60 -3.05 2.06
CA VAL A 12 5.33 -3.06 2.78
C VAL A 12 4.89 -1.67 3.21
N VAL A 13 3.58 -1.46 3.16
CA VAL A 13 2.89 -0.35 3.83
C VAL A 13 1.75 -0.97 4.63
N SER A 14 1.82 -0.90 5.94
CA SER A 14 0.88 -1.58 6.84
C SER A 14 0.49 -0.71 8.04
N PRO A 15 -0.63 -1.04 8.72
CA PRO A 15 -1.03 -0.33 9.95
C PRO A 15 -0.06 -0.46 11.13
N VAL A 16 0.88 -1.41 11.09
CA VAL A 16 1.90 -1.59 12.14
C VAL A 16 3.27 -1.06 11.75
N GLY A 17 3.40 -0.52 10.54
CA GLY A 17 4.65 0.10 10.08
C GLY A 17 4.72 0.29 8.58
N ILE A 18 5.42 1.32 8.17
CA ILE A 18 5.76 1.63 6.78
C ILE A 18 7.21 1.21 6.57
N GLY A 19 7.44 0.34 5.58
CA GLY A 19 8.72 -0.32 5.36
C GLY A 19 8.85 -1.63 6.16
N VAL A 20 9.57 -2.59 5.58
CA VAL A 20 9.76 -3.95 6.14
C VAL A 20 10.36 -3.92 7.54
N PRO A 21 11.41 -3.12 7.85
CA PRO A 21 11.98 -3.08 9.19
C PRO A 21 10.99 -2.61 10.28
N ALA A 22 10.22 -1.56 9.99
CA ALA A 22 9.25 -1.00 10.93
C ALA A 22 8.09 -1.98 11.17
N MET A 23 7.53 -2.53 10.10
CA MET A 23 6.46 -3.52 10.19
C MET A 23 6.90 -4.76 10.96
N TRP A 24 8.10 -5.26 10.68
CA TRP A 24 8.64 -6.43 11.38
C TRP A 24 8.85 -6.18 12.87
N SER A 25 9.39 -5.01 13.21
CA SER A 25 9.56 -4.59 14.62
C SER A 25 8.23 -4.55 15.36
N GLY A 26 7.20 -3.96 14.76
CA GLY A 26 5.86 -3.90 15.35
C GLY A 26 5.25 -5.29 15.55
N ILE A 27 5.39 -6.19 14.56
CA ILE A 27 4.91 -7.58 14.68
C ILE A 27 5.62 -8.32 15.82
N VAL A 28 6.95 -8.21 15.90
CA VAL A 28 7.73 -8.88 16.96
C VAL A 28 7.39 -8.30 18.34
N ALA A 29 7.10 -7.02 18.42
CA ALA A 29 6.65 -6.37 19.66
C ALA A 29 5.19 -6.73 20.04
N GLY A 30 4.44 -7.40 19.17
CA GLY A 30 3.03 -7.72 19.39
C GLY A 30 2.10 -6.51 19.26
N GLU A 31 2.52 -5.48 18.52
CA GLU A 31 1.71 -4.28 18.30
C GLU A 31 0.49 -4.60 17.43
N SER A 32 -0.64 -4.00 17.78
CA SER A 32 -1.88 -4.12 17.02
C SER A 32 -2.03 -2.93 16.08
N GLY A 33 -2.11 -3.19 14.78
CA GLY A 33 -2.48 -2.19 13.78
C GLY A 33 -4.00 -1.98 13.65
N VAL A 34 -4.81 -2.70 14.43
CA VAL A 34 -6.27 -2.54 14.44
C VAL A 34 -6.66 -1.52 15.50
N THR A 35 -7.28 -0.43 15.07
CA THR A 35 -7.69 0.70 15.92
C THR A 35 -9.13 1.10 15.63
N PRO A 36 -9.77 1.89 16.49
CA PRO A 36 -11.05 2.51 16.15
C PRO A 36 -10.95 3.30 14.83
N VAL A 37 -11.97 3.19 13.99
CA VAL A 37 -11.99 3.90 12.70
C VAL A 37 -12.06 5.40 12.96
N ALA A 38 -11.10 6.14 12.39
CA ALA A 38 -10.99 7.59 12.54
C ALA A 38 -11.24 8.38 11.24
N SER A 39 -11.24 7.69 10.10
CA SER A 39 -11.30 8.34 8.78
C SER A 39 -12.72 8.66 8.30
N ILE A 40 -13.72 7.97 8.83
CA ILE A 40 -15.14 8.14 8.49
C ILE A 40 -16.01 7.96 9.73
N ASP A 41 -17.24 8.45 9.69
CA ASP A 41 -18.24 8.15 10.71
C ASP A 41 -18.71 6.68 10.56
N VAL A 42 -18.56 5.92 11.63
CA VAL A 42 -18.96 4.51 11.71
C VAL A 42 -19.94 4.25 12.83
N SER A 43 -20.63 5.29 13.33
CA SER A 43 -21.57 5.20 14.46
C SER A 43 -22.69 4.19 14.21
N ASP A 44 -23.14 4.09 12.96
CA ASP A 44 -24.23 3.19 12.53
C ASP A 44 -23.74 1.80 12.06
N LEU A 45 -22.43 1.56 12.10
CA LEU A 45 -21.87 0.28 11.64
C LEU A 45 -21.69 -0.71 12.81
N PRO A 46 -21.88 -2.01 12.57
CA PRO A 46 -21.70 -3.05 13.58
C PRO A 46 -20.22 -3.23 13.97
N SER A 47 -19.27 -2.91 13.07
CA SER A 47 -17.84 -2.92 13.34
C SER A 47 -17.30 -1.50 13.25
N ARG A 48 -16.52 -1.09 14.28
CA ARG A 48 -15.98 0.26 14.41
C ARG A 48 -14.47 0.26 14.52
N ILE A 49 -13.85 -0.86 14.19
CA ILE A 49 -12.40 -1.04 14.20
C ILE A 49 -11.91 -1.48 12.83
N ALA A 50 -10.72 -1.02 12.44
CA ALA A 50 -10.07 -1.41 11.19
C ALA A 50 -8.56 -1.25 11.29
N GLY A 51 -7.83 -1.96 10.44
CA GLY A 51 -6.42 -1.67 10.19
C GLY A 51 -6.29 -0.47 9.26
N GLN A 52 -5.87 0.67 9.79
CA GLN A 52 -5.72 1.91 9.04
C GLN A 52 -4.26 2.35 9.02
N VAL A 53 -3.76 2.75 7.84
CA VAL A 53 -2.43 3.35 7.70
C VAL A 53 -2.60 4.87 7.81
N LEU A 54 -2.62 5.40 9.03
CA LEU A 54 -2.90 6.81 9.29
C LEU A 54 -1.70 7.70 8.99
N ASP A 55 -0.49 7.24 9.30
CA ASP A 55 0.76 8.01 9.22
C ASP A 55 1.39 8.02 7.81
N PHE A 56 0.68 7.52 6.80
CA PHE A 56 1.18 7.50 5.43
C PHE A 56 1.02 8.86 4.76
N ASP A 57 2.14 9.52 4.52
CA ASP A 57 2.23 10.76 3.73
C ASP A 57 2.64 10.42 2.29
N GLY A 58 1.64 10.39 1.41
CA GLY A 58 1.86 10.13 -0.02
C GLY A 58 2.65 11.25 -0.71
N ASP A 59 2.46 12.50 -0.32
CA ASP A 59 3.16 13.65 -0.92
C ASP A 59 4.65 13.61 -0.60
N ALA A 60 5.01 13.31 0.63
CA ALA A 60 6.41 13.13 1.02
C ALA A 60 7.05 11.93 0.30
N ALA A 61 6.32 10.81 0.13
CA ALA A 61 6.86 9.60 -0.46
C ALA A 61 6.94 9.61 -2.00
N LEU A 62 5.97 10.22 -2.68
CA LEU A 62 5.78 10.11 -4.15
C LEU A 62 5.78 11.45 -4.87
N GLY A 63 5.68 12.55 -4.14
CA GLY A 63 5.52 13.89 -4.66
C GLY A 63 4.06 14.22 -5.05
N SER A 64 3.65 15.47 -4.84
CA SER A 64 2.29 15.96 -5.02
C SER A 64 1.72 15.82 -6.45
N ARG A 65 2.60 15.70 -7.46
CA ARG A 65 2.17 15.44 -8.84
C ARG A 65 1.59 14.03 -9.01
N THR A 66 2.17 13.05 -8.33
CA THR A 66 1.72 11.66 -8.36
C THR A 66 0.46 11.49 -7.52
N THR A 67 0.46 12.02 -6.30
CA THR A 67 -0.64 11.86 -5.34
C THR A 67 -1.95 12.46 -5.83
N ARG A 68 -1.90 13.60 -6.52
CA ARG A 68 -3.09 14.22 -7.14
C ARG A 68 -3.74 13.40 -8.27
N ARG A 69 -3.06 12.39 -8.79
CA ARG A 69 -3.52 11.58 -9.93
C ARG A 69 -3.77 10.13 -9.56
N THR A 70 -3.55 9.77 -8.31
CA THR A 70 -3.64 8.38 -7.85
C THR A 70 -4.40 8.30 -6.53
N ASP A 71 -5.20 7.27 -6.41
CA ASP A 71 -5.86 6.94 -5.16
C ASP A 71 -4.87 6.46 -4.10
N ARG A 72 -5.25 6.59 -2.83
CA ARG A 72 -4.39 6.24 -1.70
C ARG A 72 -3.88 4.79 -1.75
N TYR A 73 -4.69 3.83 -2.18
CA TYR A 73 -4.25 2.44 -2.31
C TYR A 73 -3.16 2.27 -3.36
N VAL A 74 -3.24 3.01 -4.47
CA VAL A 74 -2.18 3.03 -5.51
C VAL A 74 -0.90 3.65 -4.94
N GLN A 75 -1.02 4.72 -4.16
CA GLN A 75 0.14 5.36 -3.53
C GLN A 75 0.88 4.40 -2.60
N MET A 76 0.15 3.69 -1.73
CA MET A 76 0.73 2.68 -0.83
C MET A 76 1.39 1.55 -1.63
N ALA A 77 0.73 1.07 -2.69
CA ALA A 77 1.27 0.03 -3.57
C ALA A 77 2.57 0.48 -4.26
N LEU A 78 2.64 1.73 -4.74
CA LEU A 78 3.85 2.28 -5.36
C LEU A 78 5.01 2.38 -4.36
N VAL A 79 4.74 2.77 -3.12
CA VAL A 79 5.78 2.85 -2.07
C VAL A 79 6.30 1.45 -1.73
N ALA A 80 5.41 0.50 -1.50
CA ALA A 80 5.80 -0.89 -1.23
C ALA A 80 6.58 -1.50 -2.42
N ALA A 81 6.14 -1.26 -3.66
CA ALA A 81 6.84 -1.76 -4.84
C ALA A 81 8.25 -1.14 -5.00
N ARG A 82 8.41 0.15 -4.70
CA ARG A 82 9.72 0.80 -4.72
C ARG A 82 10.68 0.20 -3.69
N GLU A 83 10.19 -0.05 -2.47
CA GLU A 83 10.97 -0.71 -1.43
C GLU A 83 11.39 -2.12 -1.87
N ALA A 84 10.45 -2.93 -2.39
CA ALA A 84 10.73 -4.28 -2.87
C ALA A 84 11.76 -4.31 -4.01
N LEU A 85 11.68 -3.37 -4.96
CA LEU A 85 12.67 -3.24 -6.03
C LEU A 85 14.04 -2.84 -5.49
N ALA A 86 14.10 -1.91 -4.56
CA ALA A 86 15.35 -1.50 -3.94
C ALA A 86 15.98 -2.65 -3.13
N ASP A 87 15.17 -3.39 -2.36
CA ASP A 87 15.63 -4.53 -1.58
C ASP A 87 16.15 -5.68 -2.47
N SER A 88 15.49 -5.92 -3.60
CA SER A 88 15.88 -6.96 -4.56
C SER A 88 17.21 -6.67 -5.29
N GLY A 89 17.64 -5.41 -5.32
CA GLY A 89 18.74 -4.96 -6.17
C GLY A 89 18.42 -5.03 -7.68
N LEU A 90 17.19 -5.30 -8.06
CA LEU A 90 16.76 -5.39 -9.45
C LEU A 90 16.72 -4.00 -10.08
N ALA A 91 17.48 -3.79 -11.15
CA ALA A 91 17.46 -2.59 -11.96
C ALA A 91 16.88 -2.94 -13.35
N PRO A 92 15.56 -2.74 -13.55
CA PRO A 92 14.93 -3.02 -14.83
C PRO A 92 15.52 -2.14 -15.94
N ASP A 93 15.98 -2.77 -17.00
CA ASP A 93 16.45 -2.14 -18.22
C ASP A 93 15.58 -2.54 -19.43
N GLU A 94 15.91 -2.04 -20.61
CA GLU A 94 15.16 -2.36 -21.82
C GLU A 94 15.18 -3.86 -22.18
N ALA A 95 16.24 -4.59 -21.81
CA ALA A 95 16.38 -6.02 -22.09
C ALA A 95 15.58 -6.87 -21.10
N LEU A 96 15.53 -6.46 -19.84
CA LEU A 96 14.84 -7.18 -18.77
C LEU A 96 13.35 -6.81 -18.67
N SER A 97 13.00 -5.57 -18.98
CA SER A 97 11.65 -5.04 -18.84
C SER A 97 10.55 -5.90 -19.49
N PRO A 98 10.73 -6.47 -20.70
CA PRO A 98 9.74 -7.34 -21.31
C PRO A 98 9.51 -8.67 -20.58
N GLN A 99 10.41 -9.04 -19.67
CA GLN A 99 10.34 -10.29 -18.88
C GLN A 99 9.74 -10.08 -17.49
N ILE A 100 9.46 -8.82 -17.11
CA ILE A 100 8.92 -8.47 -15.80
C ILE A 100 7.41 -8.29 -15.91
N GLY A 101 6.66 -9.08 -15.15
CA GLY A 101 5.23 -8.89 -14.93
C GLY A 101 4.96 -8.13 -13.63
N CYS A 102 3.96 -7.24 -13.65
CA CYS A 102 3.49 -6.57 -12.44
C CYS A 102 2.04 -7.00 -12.17
N PHE A 103 1.79 -7.54 -10.99
CA PHE A 103 0.46 -7.97 -10.57
C PHE A 103 0.11 -7.26 -9.27
N MET A 104 -1.00 -6.52 -9.27
CA MET A 104 -1.48 -5.78 -8.11
C MET A 104 -2.96 -6.11 -7.87
N GLY A 105 -3.30 -6.47 -6.64
CA GLY A 105 -4.68 -6.73 -6.23
C GLY A 105 -5.18 -5.65 -5.27
N SER A 106 -6.48 -5.36 -5.33
CA SER A 106 -7.19 -4.51 -4.37
C SER A 106 -8.58 -5.07 -4.11
N GLY A 107 -9.10 -4.90 -2.89
CA GLY A 107 -10.45 -5.35 -2.56
C GLY A 107 -11.53 -4.55 -3.30
N ILE A 108 -11.47 -3.22 -3.25
CA ILE A 108 -12.47 -2.32 -3.85
C ILE A 108 -11.80 -1.23 -4.71
N GLY A 109 -10.50 -1.01 -4.52
CA GLY A 109 -9.79 0.08 -5.21
C GLY A 109 -10.13 1.46 -4.63
N GLY A 110 -10.38 2.43 -5.51
CA GLY A 110 -10.60 3.83 -5.19
C GLY A 110 -12.01 4.16 -4.74
N ILE A 111 -12.57 3.46 -3.76
CA ILE A 111 -13.95 3.66 -3.31
C ILE A 111 -14.24 5.09 -2.84
N ALA A 112 -13.28 5.74 -2.18
CA ALA A 112 -13.44 7.13 -1.74
C ALA A 112 -13.58 8.10 -2.93
N THR A 113 -12.76 7.92 -3.95
CA THR A 113 -12.86 8.70 -5.20
C THR A 113 -14.17 8.43 -5.91
N LEU A 114 -14.60 7.17 -5.98
CA LEU A 114 -15.87 6.81 -6.59
C LEU A 114 -17.06 7.47 -5.86
N SER A 115 -17.07 7.41 -4.53
CA SER A 115 -18.11 8.04 -3.70
C SER A 115 -18.17 9.55 -3.92
N THR A 116 -16.99 10.22 -3.87
CA THR A 116 -16.92 11.67 -4.09
C THR A 116 -17.39 12.06 -5.50
N GLN A 117 -17.06 11.29 -6.52
CA GLN A 117 -17.52 11.57 -7.88
C GLN A 117 -19.01 11.31 -8.05
N TYR A 118 -19.56 10.32 -7.36
CA TYR A 118 -21.00 10.08 -7.35
C TYR A 118 -21.76 11.27 -6.74
N ASP A 119 -21.30 11.81 -5.61
CA ASP A 119 -21.90 12.96 -4.94
C ASP A 119 -21.86 14.25 -5.79
N VAL A 120 -20.87 14.37 -6.69
CA VAL A 120 -20.78 15.50 -7.64
C VAL A 120 -21.79 15.37 -8.79
N LEU A 121 -22.14 14.14 -9.16
CA LEU A 121 -23.04 13.86 -10.29
C LEU A 121 -24.52 13.77 -9.88
N ALA A 122 -24.80 13.59 -8.59
CA ALA A 122 -26.15 13.47 -8.03
C ALA A 122 -26.73 14.83 -7.64
#